data_615d70796dabe0aa4e9f643e8d56fb5f
#
_entry.id   615d70796dabe0aa4e9f643e8d56fb5f
#
_cell.length_a   1.000
_cell.length_b   1.000
_cell.length_c   1.000
_cell.angle_alpha   90.00
_cell.angle_beta   90.00
_cell.angle_gamma   90.00
#
_symmetry.space_group_name_H-M   'P 1'
#
loop_
_entity.id
_entity.type
_entity.pdbx_description
1 polymer ?
#
loop_
_entity_poly.entity_id
_entity_poly.type
_entity_poly.pdbx_seq_one_letter_code
_entity_poly.pdbx_strand_id
1 'polypeptide(L)'
;MKAPHIKTTPPGPIAKSIVDRDHQVTAPAYGRVYPLVVKRASGMTVEDVDGNLFLDFMAGIAVASTGHSHPRVVRAIEEQARKFLHICGSDYYYEPMVALAEKLGRLAPGASAKKVFFTNSGTETIEAAIKLARYHTKRQHIIAFHGAFHGRTLGALSLTASRASHRAHFGPLIPGVHHVPFADCQRCPYHLTHDSCATECVQVIEKVLFRHEVRPDEVAALFVEPIQGEGGYIVPPPEYLPMLQELCRKHGILLVVDEIQSGFGRTGKMFASEHWGVEPDIVCAAKGIASGMPLGAMIAREEISTWPPSSHGSTFGGNPVACAAALATLELLEEGLVENAARMGALLKELLTALRTRHETIGDVRGLGLMIGVDFCRPHDGRAPDRELRERVMQRCFEKGLLLLGCGESTLRFCPPLIVSADNVDSAVRLFDEAIEQTVQA
;
A
#
# COMPACT_ATOMS: atom_id res chain seq x y z
N MET A 1 -17.61 -10.58 -23.46
CA MET A 1 -17.51 -11.73 -22.53
C MET A 1 -17.19 -11.19 -21.16
N LYS A 2 -17.72 -11.80 -20.09
CA LYS A 2 -17.49 -11.40 -18.70
C LYS A 2 -16.18 -12.09 -18.19
N ALA A 3 -15.33 -11.40 -17.45
CA ALA A 3 -14.18 -12.02 -16.77
C ALA A 3 -14.66 -12.79 -15.53
N PRO A 4 -13.95 -13.89 -15.14
CA PRO A 4 -12.82 -14.47 -15.86
C PRO A 4 -13.24 -15.34 -17.05
N HIS A 5 -12.36 -15.46 -18.05
CA HIS A 5 -12.55 -16.35 -19.19
C HIS A 5 -11.20 -16.77 -19.76
N ILE A 6 -10.75 -17.98 -19.42
CA ILE A 6 -9.46 -18.54 -19.86
C ILE A 6 -9.71 -19.41 -21.10
N LYS A 7 -9.18 -18.99 -22.23
CA LYS A 7 -9.24 -19.70 -23.52
C LYS A 7 -8.02 -20.58 -23.76
N THR A 8 -6.88 -20.09 -23.33
CA THR A 8 -5.57 -20.72 -23.54
C THR A 8 -4.85 -20.76 -22.19
N THR A 9 -4.31 -21.91 -21.82
CA THR A 9 -3.53 -22.01 -20.57
C THR A 9 -2.40 -20.99 -20.55
N PRO A 10 -2.34 -20.09 -19.56
CA PRO A 10 -1.27 -19.10 -19.46
C PRO A 10 0.09 -19.75 -19.08
N PRO A 11 1.20 -19.28 -19.70
CA PRO A 11 1.27 -18.35 -20.81
C PRO A 11 0.89 -19.02 -22.12
N GLY A 12 0.04 -18.36 -22.92
CA GLY A 12 -0.23 -18.78 -24.30
C GLY A 12 0.98 -18.51 -25.22
N PRO A 13 0.90 -18.91 -26.50
CA PRO A 13 2.07 -18.87 -27.40
C PRO A 13 2.57 -17.43 -27.67
N ILE A 14 1.67 -16.44 -27.73
CA ILE A 14 2.08 -15.03 -27.94
C ILE A 14 2.74 -14.49 -26.67
N ALA A 15 2.13 -14.74 -25.51
CA ALA A 15 2.69 -14.33 -24.22
C ALA A 15 4.07 -14.94 -24.01
N LYS A 16 4.26 -16.23 -24.28
CA LYS A 16 5.55 -16.92 -24.15
C LYS A 16 6.65 -16.24 -24.96
N SER A 17 6.38 -15.90 -26.23
CA SER A 17 7.35 -15.19 -27.08
C SER A 17 7.77 -13.84 -26.51
N ILE A 18 6.83 -13.08 -25.89
CA ILE A 18 7.13 -11.77 -25.30
C ILE A 18 7.92 -11.94 -23.99
N VAL A 19 7.56 -12.93 -23.16
CA VAL A 19 8.29 -13.26 -21.92
C VAL A 19 9.73 -13.67 -22.22
N ASP A 20 9.95 -14.50 -23.25
CA ASP A 20 11.30 -14.91 -23.67
C ASP A 20 12.15 -13.70 -24.11
N ARG A 21 11.56 -12.72 -24.79
CA ARG A 21 12.22 -11.46 -25.16
C ARG A 21 12.48 -10.56 -23.95
N ASP A 22 11.52 -10.45 -23.01
CA ASP A 22 11.69 -9.68 -21.77
C ASP A 22 12.91 -10.18 -20.98
N HIS A 23 13.07 -11.50 -20.85
CA HIS A 23 14.22 -12.09 -20.17
C HIS A 23 15.58 -11.74 -20.80
N GLN A 24 15.61 -11.42 -22.09
CA GLN A 24 16.86 -11.06 -22.78
C GLN A 24 17.27 -9.60 -22.57
N VAL A 25 16.31 -8.69 -22.33
CA VAL A 25 16.56 -7.25 -22.39
C VAL A 25 16.19 -6.50 -21.10
N THR A 26 15.37 -7.09 -20.25
CA THR A 26 14.91 -6.44 -19.01
C THR A 26 15.74 -6.89 -17.82
N ALA A 27 16.10 -5.95 -16.95
CA ALA A 27 16.90 -6.27 -15.77
C ALA A 27 16.20 -7.31 -14.88
N PRO A 28 16.91 -8.35 -14.40
CA PRO A 28 16.32 -9.46 -13.63
C PRO A 28 15.84 -9.04 -12.24
N ALA A 29 16.06 -7.80 -11.83
CA ALA A 29 15.54 -7.21 -10.59
C ALA A 29 14.00 -7.14 -10.54
N TYR A 30 13.33 -7.18 -11.70
CA TYR A 30 11.87 -7.30 -11.76
C TYR A 30 11.43 -8.74 -11.48
N GLY A 31 10.89 -8.98 -10.27
CA GLY A 31 10.32 -10.29 -9.90
C GLY A 31 8.93 -10.48 -10.52
N ARG A 32 8.88 -11.02 -11.75
CA ARG A 32 7.60 -11.34 -12.41
C ARG A 32 6.93 -12.51 -11.68
N VAL A 33 5.77 -12.29 -11.06
CA VAL A 33 5.02 -13.34 -10.35
C VAL A 33 4.30 -14.25 -11.33
N TYR A 34 3.73 -13.66 -12.40
CA TYR A 34 2.99 -14.38 -13.42
C TYR A 34 3.56 -14.13 -14.81
N PRO A 35 3.53 -15.13 -15.70
CA PRO A 35 3.88 -14.94 -17.11
C PRO A 35 2.71 -14.34 -17.90
N LEU A 36 2.07 -13.30 -17.32
CA LEU A 36 0.93 -12.59 -17.87
C LEU A 36 1.40 -11.41 -18.71
N VAL A 37 1.11 -11.42 -20.00
CA VAL A 37 1.40 -10.30 -20.91
C VAL A 37 0.11 -9.54 -21.20
N VAL A 38 -0.05 -8.38 -20.55
CA VAL A 38 -1.25 -7.55 -20.64
C VAL A 38 -1.33 -6.90 -22.02
N LYS A 39 -2.47 -7.04 -22.71
CA LYS A 39 -2.79 -6.35 -23.95
C LYS A 39 -3.59 -5.07 -23.71
N ARG A 40 -4.62 -5.15 -22.87
CA ARG A 40 -5.46 -4.05 -22.44
C ARG A 40 -6.16 -4.37 -21.12
N ALA A 41 -6.63 -3.32 -20.45
CA ALA A 41 -7.43 -3.50 -19.24
C ALA A 41 -8.54 -2.45 -19.18
N SER A 42 -9.70 -2.81 -18.60
CA SER A 42 -10.83 -1.90 -18.42
C SER A 42 -11.66 -2.32 -17.19
N GLY A 43 -11.96 -1.37 -16.32
CA GLY A 43 -12.68 -1.65 -15.08
C GLY A 43 -11.98 -2.70 -14.22
N MET A 44 -12.63 -3.83 -14.00
CA MET A 44 -12.11 -4.97 -13.23
C MET A 44 -11.40 -6.02 -14.10
N THR A 45 -11.36 -5.85 -15.42
CA THR A 45 -10.92 -6.89 -16.36
C THR A 45 -9.56 -6.56 -16.97
N VAL A 46 -8.65 -7.53 -16.94
CA VAL A 46 -7.38 -7.52 -17.67
C VAL A 46 -7.46 -8.55 -18.79
N GLU A 47 -7.19 -8.14 -20.03
CA GLU A 47 -7.06 -9.01 -21.20
C GLU A 47 -5.58 -9.22 -21.53
N ASP A 48 -5.17 -10.49 -21.66
CA ASP A 48 -3.83 -10.82 -22.14
C ASP A 48 -3.73 -10.84 -23.67
N VAL A 49 -2.50 -10.99 -24.18
CA VAL A 49 -2.25 -11.02 -25.62
C VAL A 49 -2.77 -12.27 -26.31
N ASP A 50 -3.05 -13.34 -25.58
CA ASP A 50 -3.63 -14.60 -26.09
C ASP A 50 -5.15 -14.64 -25.99
N GLY A 51 -5.79 -13.56 -25.48
CA GLY A 51 -7.22 -13.35 -25.41
C GLY A 51 -7.89 -13.94 -24.16
N ASN A 52 -7.11 -14.28 -23.13
CA ASN A 52 -7.66 -14.61 -21.81
C ASN A 52 -8.15 -13.35 -21.11
N LEU A 53 -9.23 -13.47 -20.33
CA LEU A 53 -9.76 -12.41 -19.51
C LEU A 53 -9.62 -12.78 -18.04
N PHE A 54 -8.92 -11.93 -17.31
CA PHE A 54 -8.68 -12.08 -15.87
C PHE A 54 -9.53 -11.09 -15.07
N LEU A 55 -10.01 -11.52 -13.92
CA LEU A 55 -10.61 -10.66 -12.92
C LEU A 55 -9.50 -10.14 -11.99
N ASP A 56 -9.32 -8.82 -11.95
CA ASP A 56 -8.23 -8.20 -11.19
C ASP A 56 -8.66 -7.88 -9.76
N PHE A 57 -8.06 -8.60 -8.80
CA PHE A 57 -8.20 -8.33 -7.37
C PHE A 57 -6.90 -7.77 -6.76
N MET A 58 -6.05 -7.15 -7.61
CA MET A 58 -4.80 -6.52 -7.17
C MET A 58 -4.68 -5.04 -7.52
N ALA A 59 -5.43 -4.57 -8.54
CA ALA A 59 -5.40 -3.17 -8.98
C ALA A 59 -3.97 -2.63 -9.23
N GLY A 60 -3.04 -3.47 -9.72
CA GLY A 60 -1.64 -3.06 -9.88
C GLY A 60 -0.94 -2.75 -8.55
N ILE A 61 -1.23 -3.49 -7.48
CA ILE A 61 -0.81 -3.30 -6.09
C ILE A 61 -1.46 -2.02 -5.50
N ALA A 62 -2.81 -2.01 -5.49
CA ALA A 62 -3.65 -0.93 -4.96
C ALA A 62 -3.44 0.44 -5.66
N VAL A 63 -3.10 0.43 -6.96
CA VAL A 63 -2.85 1.64 -7.76
C VAL A 63 -4.07 2.05 -8.58
N ALA A 64 -4.66 1.14 -9.36
CA ALA A 64 -5.80 1.42 -10.21
C ALA A 64 -7.12 1.50 -9.40
N SER A 65 -7.19 2.47 -8.49
CA SER A 65 -8.31 2.61 -7.53
C SER A 65 -9.66 2.81 -8.21
N THR A 66 -9.72 3.56 -9.31
CA THR A 66 -10.95 3.82 -10.08
C THR A 66 -11.27 2.72 -11.11
N GLY A 67 -10.51 1.61 -11.10
CA GLY A 67 -10.52 0.61 -12.16
C GLY A 67 -9.60 1.00 -13.32
N HIS A 68 -9.29 0.00 -14.15
CA HIS A 68 -8.43 0.21 -15.30
C HIS A 68 -9.11 1.12 -16.34
N SER A 69 -8.35 2.09 -16.86
CA SER A 69 -8.77 2.98 -17.94
C SER A 69 -10.13 3.67 -17.70
N HIS A 70 -10.34 4.19 -16.48
CA HIS A 70 -11.59 4.87 -16.15
C HIS A 70 -11.82 6.08 -17.07
N PRO A 71 -13.01 6.21 -17.74
CA PRO A 71 -13.23 7.22 -18.77
C PRO A 71 -12.99 8.67 -18.34
N ARG A 72 -13.34 9.04 -17.09
CA ARG A 72 -13.11 10.39 -16.56
C ARG A 72 -11.63 10.67 -16.34
N VAL A 73 -10.88 9.70 -15.83
CA VAL A 73 -9.43 9.82 -15.60
C VAL A 73 -8.71 9.91 -16.94
N VAL A 74 -9.05 9.05 -17.92
CA VAL A 74 -8.48 9.10 -19.28
C VAL A 74 -8.75 10.45 -19.94
N ARG A 75 -9.99 10.97 -19.85
CA ARG A 75 -10.34 12.28 -20.39
C ARG A 75 -9.51 13.41 -19.77
N ALA A 76 -9.37 13.43 -18.45
CA ALA A 76 -8.55 14.43 -17.75
C ALA A 76 -7.08 14.41 -18.21
N ILE A 77 -6.53 13.20 -18.40
CA ILE A 77 -5.18 12.99 -18.96
C ILE A 77 -5.09 13.57 -20.38
N GLU A 78 -6.03 13.24 -21.28
CA GLU A 78 -6.04 13.69 -22.67
C GLU A 78 -6.18 15.21 -22.76
N GLU A 79 -7.10 15.81 -21.99
CA GLU A 79 -7.32 17.25 -21.97
C GLU A 79 -6.09 18.01 -21.49
N GLN A 80 -5.44 17.53 -20.43
CA GLN A 80 -4.21 18.15 -19.94
C GLN A 80 -3.04 17.94 -20.90
N ALA A 81 -2.89 16.75 -21.46
CA ALA A 81 -1.83 16.44 -22.43
C ALA A 81 -1.88 17.32 -23.68
N ARG A 82 -3.07 17.75 -24.10
CA ARG A 82 -3.24 18.71 -25.22
C ARG A 82 -2.82 20.14 -24.86
N LYS A 83 -2.80 20.51 -23.57
CA LYS A 83 -2.35 21.83 -23.11
C LYS A 83 -0.82 21.86 -23.01
N PHE A 84 -0.26 21.00 -22.19
CA PHE A 84 1.18 20.75 -22.04
C PHE A 84 1.42 19.48 -21.22
N LEU A 85 2.50 18.77 -21.55
CA LEU A 85 2.86 17.50 -20.91
C LEU A 85 3.69 17.70 -19.64
N HIS A 86 4.57 18.70 -19.64
CA HIS A 86 5.51 18.94 -18.57
C HIS A 86 5.98 20.39 -18.54
N ILE A 87 6.14 20.90 -17.34
CA ILE A 87 6.95 22.04 -16.96
C ILE A 87 7.43 21.81 -15.53
N CYS A 88 8.64 22.23 -15.21
CA CYS A 88 9.22 21.97 -13.88
C CYS A 88 8.50 22.79 -12.80
N GLY A 89 7.80 22.14 -11.88
CA GLY A 89 7.07 22.78 -10.78
C GLY A 89 7.97 23.46 -9.74
N SER A 90 9.29 23.15 -9.75
CA SER A 90 10.26 23.88 -8.92
C SER A 90 10.57 25.30 -9.45
N ASP A 91 10.31 25.55 -10.74
CA ASP A 91 10.66 26.81 -11.40
C ASP A 91 9.44 27.61 -11.83
N TYR A 92 8.30 26.95 -12.07
CA TYR A 92 7.08 27.55 -12.64
C TYR A 92 5.81 27.13 -11.89
N TYR A 93 4.78 27.97 -11.95
CA TYR A 93 3.47 27.70 -11.40
C TYR A 93 2.51 27.21 -12.48
N TYR A 94 1.60 26.31 -12.13
CA TYR A 94 0.51 25.84 -12.98
C TYR A 94 -0.67 25.35 -12.17
N GLU A 95 -1.87 25.63 -12.64
CA GLU A 95 -3.13 25.41 -11.94
C GLU A 95 -3.37 23.99 -11.43
N PRO A 96 -3.15 22.90 -12.22
CA PRO A 96 -3.41 21.55 -11.72
C PRO A 96 -2.63 21.16 -10.47
N MET A 97 -1.41 21.65 -10.30
CA MET A 97 -0.60 21.38 -9.10
C MET A 97 -1.14 22.12 -7.89
N VAL A 98 -1.53 23.38 -8.04
CA VAL A 98 -2.07 24.20 -6.95
C VAL A 98 -3.43 23.64 -6.50
N ALA A 99 -4.33 23.39 -7.43
CA ALA A 99 -5.66 22.83 -7.15
C ALA A 99 -5.57 21.46 -6.44
N LEU A 100 -4.62 20.62 -6.87
CA LEU A 100 -4.40 19.33 -6.21
C LEU A 100 -3.82 19.50 -4.80
N ALA A 101 -2.88 20.42 -4.59
CA ALA A 101 -2.32 20.70 -3.27
C ALA A 101 -3.41 21.20 -2.29
N GLU A 102 -4.25 22.11 -2.73
CA GLU A 102 -5.39 22.60 -1.95
C GLU A 102 -6.38 21.48 -1.60
N LYS A 103 -6.71 20.63 -2.57
CA LYS A 103 -7.60 19.49 -2.37
C LYS A 103 -7.03 18.48 -1.37
N LEU A 104 -5.77 18.11 -1.53
CA LEU A 104 -5.09 17.18 -0.61
C LEU A 104 -4.96 17.78 0.80
N GLY A 105 -4.67 19.07 0.91
CA GLY A 105 -4.61 19.76 2.20
C GLY A 105 -5.93 19.72 2.96
N ARG A 106 -7.07 19.80 2.26
CA ARG A 106 -8.41 19.69 2.87
C ARG A 106 -8.79 18.26 3.24
N LEU A 107 -8.34 17.27 2.44
CA LEU A 107 -8.68 15.85 2.65
C LEU A 107 -7.81 15.17 3.69
N ALA A 108 -6.58 15.67 3.91
CA ALA A 108 -5.63 15.04 4.84
C ALA A 108 -6.12 15.14 6.30
N PRO A 109 -5.88 14.11 7.13
CA PRO A 109 -6.30 14.06 8.52
C PRO A 109 -5.78 15.25 9.34
N GLY A 110 -6.62 15.72 10.30
CA GLY A 110 -6.31 16.79 11.22
C GLY A 110 -6.71 18.19 10.72
N ALA A 111 -6.99 19.08 11.67
CA ALA A 111 -7.52 20.41 11.42
C ALA A 111 -6.46 21.46 11.05
N SER A 112 -5.17 21.18 11.25
CA SER A 112 -4.09 22.12 10.96
C SER A 112 -3.95 22.40 9.46
N ALA A 113 -3.52 23.62 9.09
CA ALA A 113 -3.14 23.93 7.71
C ALA A 113 -2.02 23.00 7.22
N LYS A 114 -2.05 22.64 5.94
CA LYS A 114 -1.13 21.70 5.32
C LYS A 114 -0.36 22.33 4.17
N LYS A 115 0.87 21.87 3.97
CA LYS A 115 1.68 22.10 2.75
C LYS A 115 1.94 20.77 2.08
N VAL A 116 1.91 20.75 0.76
CA VAL A 116 2.09 19.54 -0.05
C VAL A 116 3.37 19.67 -0.88
N PHE A 117 4.22 18.64 -0.80
CA PHE A 117 5.35 18.47 -1.69
C PHE A 117 5.10 17.27 -2.61
N PHE A 118 5.11 17.48 -3.91
CA PHE A 118 4.84 16.43 -4.89
C PHE A 118 6.10 15.70 -5.34
N THR A 119 5.95 14.40 -5.56
CA THR A 119 6.96 13.47 -6.05
C THR A 119 6.38 12.56 -7.13
N ASN A 120 7.13 11.58 -7.63
CA ASN A 120 6.67 10.66 -8.67
C ASN A 120 6.28 9.28 -8.12
N SER A 121 6.66 8.98 -6.89
CA SER A 121 6.49 7.66 -6.29
C SER A 121 6.43 7.72 -4.77
N GLY A 122 5.92 6.63 -4.16
CA GLY A 122 5.89 6.52 -2.70
C GLY A 122 7.28 6.55 -2.07
N THR A 123 8.27 5.91 -2.68
CA THR A 123 9.63 5.90 -2.13
C THR A 123 10.23 7.32 -2.09
N GLU A 124 10.02 8.15 -3.14
CA GLU A 124 10.44 9.55 -3.13
C GLU A 124 9.70 10.37 -2.06
N THR A 125 8.45 10.05 -1.81
CA THR A 125 7.65 10.69 -0.75
C THR A 125 8.23 10.39 0.63
N ILE A 126 8.65 9.16 0.89
CA ILE A 126 9.34 8.76 2.12
C ILE A 126 10.69 9.48 2.25
N GLU A 127 11.48 9.58 1.16
CA GLU A 127 12.75 10.35 1.17
C GLU A 127 12.52 11.82 1.54
N ALA A 128 11.45 12.43 0.99
CA ALA A 128 11.09 13.81 1.33
C ALA A 128 10.69 13.94 2.81
N ALA A 129 9.92 13.00 3.35
CA ALA A 129 9.51 12.98 4.75
C ALA A 129 10.71 12.80 5.71
N ILE A 130 11.66 11.90 5.40
CA ILE A 130 12.91 11.74 6.16
C ILE A 130 13.67 13.06 6.20
N LYS A 131 13.84 13.72 5.06
CA LYS A 131 14.57 14.98 4.95
C LYS A 131 13.87 16.09 5.73
N LEU A 132 12.55 16.24 5.58
CA LEU A 132 11.78 17.28 6.29
C LEU A 132 11.86 17.06 7.80
N ALA A 133 11.64 15.84 8.27
CA ALA A 133 11.66 15.51 9.69
C ALA A 133 13.02 15.87 10.33
N ARG A 134 14.12 15.44 9.70
CA ARG A 134 15.47 15.78 10.16
C ARG A 134 15.76 17.28 10.09
N TYR A 135 15.31 17.93 9.01
CA TYR A 135 15.52 19.37 8.83
C TYR A 135 14.79 20.21 9.89
N HIS A 136 13.52 19.89 10.13
CA HIS A 136 12.70 20.62 11.09
C HIS A 136 13.18 20.43 12.53
N THR A 137 13.33 19.17 12.95
CA THR A 137 13.67 18.83 14.34
C THR A 137 15.14 19.01 14.70
N LYS A 138 16.04 19.07 13.71
CA LYS A 138 17.51 19.01 13.86
C LYS A 138 17.99 17.72 14.55
N ARG A 139 17.16 16.68 14.58
CA ARG A 139 17.44 15.36 15.14
C ARG A 139 17.79 14.37 14.03
N GLN A 140 18.50 13.30 14.36
CA GLN A 140 19.07 12.39 13.36
C GLN A 140 18.37 11.02 13.31
N HIS A 141 17.87 10.53 14.45
CA HIS A 141 17.35 9.18 14.57
C HIS A 141 15.90 9.08 14.09
N ILE A 142 15.54 7.91 13.59
CA ILE A 142 14.21 7.58 13.08
C ILE A 142 13.81 6.22 13.65
N ILE A 143 12.55 6.10 14.06
CA ILE A 143 11.93 4.83 14.44
C ILE A 143 11.11 4.32 13.27
N ALA A 144 11.25 3.03 12.94
CA ALA A 144 10.45 2.29 11.97
C ALA A 144 10.07 0.92 12.56
N PHE A 145 9.31 0.12 11.83
CA PHE A 145 8.77 -1.13 12.37
C PHE A 145 9.26 -2.36 11.59
N HIS A 146 9.44 -3.49 12.30
CA HIS A 146 9.59 -4.77 11.64
C HIS A 146 8.32 -5.08 10.82
N GLY A 147 8.50 -5.71 9.65
CA GLY A 147 7.41 -5.94 8.71
C GLY A 147 7.09 -4.76 7.78
N ALA A 148 7.57 -3.55 8.06
CA ALA A 148 7.26 -2.36 7.27
C ALA A 148 7.89 -2.37 5.87
N PHE A 149 7.18 -1.75 4.90
CA PHE A 149 7.68 -1.52 3.55
C PHE A 149 7.46 -0.06 3.14
N HIS A 150 8.53 0.72 3.09
CA HIS A 150 8.48 2.15 2.77
C HIS A 150 9.11 2.51 1.41
N GLY A 151 9.71 1.55 0.72
CA GLY A 151 10.30 1.75 -0.61
C GLY A 151 11.65 1.07 -0.82
N ARG A 152 12.28 1.37 -1.96
CA ARG A 152 13.52 0.72 -2.44
C ARG A 152 14.67 1.69 -2.68
N THR A 153 14.51 3.01 -2.55
CA THR A 153 15.63 3.97 -2.50
C THR A 153 16.36 3.82 -1.17
N LEU A 154 17.63 4.17 -1.07
CA LEU A 154 18.44 3.84 0.10
C LEU A 154 17.89 4.39 1.42
N GLY A 155 17.34 5.61 1.43
CA GLY A 155 16.69 6.16 2.62
C GLY A 155 15.41 5.40 3.00
N ALA A 156 14.49 5.23 2.05
CA ALA A 156 13.25 4.45 2.27
C ALA A 156 13.54 2.97 2.57
N LEU A 157 14.57 2.39 1.93
CA LEU A 157 15.03 1.02 2.18
C LEU A 157 15.56 0.85 3.60
N SER A 158 16.14 1.91 4.18
CA SER A 158 16.61 1.89 5.56
C SER A 158 15.47 1.70 6.57
N LEU A 159 14.26 2.19 6.24
CA LEU A 159 13.05 2.01 7.04
C LEU A 159 12.32 0.70 6.72
N THR A 160 12.52 0.15 5.52
CA THR A 160 11.90 -1.11 5.08
C THR A 160 12.49 -2.31 5.83
N ALA A 161 11.65 -3.11 6.48
CA ALA A 161 12.03 -4.32 7.22
C ALA A 161 11.04 -5.47 7.00
N SER A 162 10.32 -5.48 5.87
CA SER A 162 9.34 -6.52 5.53
C SER A 162 10.00 -7.86 5.21
N ARG A 163 11.19 -7.84 4.62
CA ARG A 163 11.99 -9.06 4.30
C ARG A 163 13.47 -8.73 4.29
N ALA A 164 14.31 -9.60 4.83
CA ALA A 164 15.77 -9.46 4.79
C ALA A 164 16.31 -9.38 3.34
N SER A 165 15.70 -10.12 2.40
CA SER A 165 16.09 -10.11 0.97
C SER A 165 15.91 -8.76 0.29
N HIS A 166 15.04 -7.87 0.80
CA HIS A 166 14.89 -6.52 0.26
C HIS A 166 16.09 -5.62 0.55
N ARG A 167 16.82 -5.91 1.63
CA ARG A 167 17.95 -5.11 2.14
C ARG A 167 19.32 -5.74 1.87
N ALA A 168 19.34 -7.04 1.57
CA ALA A 168 20.59 -7.80 1.42
C ALA A 168 21.48 -7.19 0.34
N HIS A 169 22.76 -7.00 0.67
CA HIS A 169 23.82 -6.49 -0.22
C HIS A 169 23.69 -5.02 -0.68
N PHE A 170 22.76 -4.22 -0.10
CA PHE A 170 22.59 -2.80 -0.42
C PHE A 170 23.17 -1.87 0.67
N GLY A 171 23.86 -2.41 1.66
CA GLY A 171 24.51 -1.60 2.71
C GLY A 171 25.79 -0.88 2.23
N PRO A 172 26.23 0.17 2.93
CA PRO A 172 25.61 0.71 4.13
C PRO A 172 24.31 1.51 3.82
N LEU A 173 23.28 1.28 4.63
CA LEU A 173 22.05 2.07 4.60
C LEU A 173 22.23 3.37 5.40
N ILE A 174 21.25 4.29 5.38
CA ILE A 174 21.37 5.53 6.16
C ILE A 174 21.41 5.20 7.66
N PRO A 175 22.33 5.88 8.42
CA PRO A 175 22.46 5.62 9.85
C PRO A 175 21.30 6.19 10.67
N GLY A 176 21.16 5.71 11.92
CA GLY A 176 20.21 6.23 12.89
C GLY A 176 18.78 5.75 12.70
N VAL A 177 18.55 4.61 12.02
CA VAL A 177 17.23 3.99 11.91
C VAL A 177 17.15 2.82 12.89
N HIS A 178 16.14 2.85 13.76
CA HIS A 178 15.84 1.83 14.75
C HIS A 178 14.53 1.13 14.41
N HIS A 179 14.55 -0.21 14.40
CA HIS A 179 13.35 -1.00 14.12
C HIS A 179 12.81 -1.60 15.42
N VAL A 180 11.51 -1.41 15.63
CA VAL A 180 10.77 -1.99 16.76
C VAL A 180 9.64 -2.90 16.26
N PRO A 181 9.12 -3.82 17.10
CA PRO A 181 8.01 -4.65 16.68
C PRO A 181 6.74 -3.86 16.35
N PHE A 182 6.05 -4.27 15.27
CA PHE A 182 4.70 -3.81 14.94
C PHE A 182 3.65 -4.64 15.72
N ALA A 183 2.45 -4.11 15.90
CA ALA A 183 1.36 -4.83 16.58
C ALA A 183 0.71 -5.89 15.68
N ASP A 184 1.37 -7.03 15.52
CA ASP A 184 0.78 -8.24 14.94
C ASP A 184 0.24 -9.12 16.04
N CYS A 185 -1.07 -9.01 16.38
CA CYS A 185 -1.69 -9.78 17.43
C CYS A 185 -1.84 -11.28 17.08
N GLN A 186 -1.84 -11.64 15.79
CA GLN A 186 -1.89 -13.03 15.35
C GLN A 186 -0.55 -13.75 15.60
N ARG A 187 0.56 -13.03 15.39
CA ARG A 187 1.93 -13.53 15.58
C ARG A 187 2.72 -12.59 16.49
N CYS A 188 2.19 -12.38 17.72
CA CYS A 188 2.80 -11.47 18.68
C CYS A 188 4.22 -11.92 19.02
N PRO A 189 5.25 -11.06 18.82
CA PRO A 189 6.64 -11.42 19.11
C PRO A 189 6.91 -11.63 20.60
N TYR A 190 6.00 -11.20 21.46
CA TYR A 190 6.07 -11.38 22.91
C TYR A 190 5.25 -12.59 23.41
N HIS A 191 4.60 -13.33 22.50
CA HIS A 191 3.71 -14.45 22.82
C HIS A 191 2.55 -14.07 23.77
N LEU A 192 2.11 -12.80 23.72
CA LEU A 192 1.00 -12.27 24.49
C LEU A 192 -0.29 -12.29 23.68
N THR A 193 -1.42 -12.27 24.39
CA THR A 193 -2.74 -12.02 23.78
C THR A 193 -3.10 -10.54 23.90
N HIS A 194 -3.91 -10.01 23.01
CA HIS A 194 -4.33 -8.60 23.04
C HIS A 194 -4.89 -8.18 24.41
N ASP A 195 -5.76 -9.00 25.02
CA ASP A 195 -6.39 -8.69 26.30
C ASP A 195 -5.41 -8.61 27.48
N SER A 196 -4.22 -9.19 27.35
CA SER A 196 -3.23 -9.29 28.44
C SER A 196 -1.96 -8.49 28.20
N CYS A 197 -1.74 -7.95 26.98
CA CYS A 197 -0.42 -7.44 26.61
C CYS A 197 -0.20 -5.95 26.92
N ALA A 198 -1.23 -5.20 27.31
CA ALA A 198 -1.16 -3.75 27.54
C ALA A 198 -0.39 -2.99 26.40
N THR A 199 -0.46 -3.50 25.18
CA THR A 199 0.21 -2.96 23.98
C THR A 199 1.74 -2.85 24.16
N GLU A 200 2.38 -3.94 24.62
CA GLU A 200 3.83 -4.02 24.90
C GLU A 200 4.68 -3.60 23.67
N CYS A 201 4.19 -3.82 22.46
CA CYS A 201 4.83 -3.39 21.22
C CYS A 201 4.98 -1.85 21.07
N VAL A 202 4.21 -1.05 21.81
CA VAL A 202 4.43 0.40 21.95
C VAL A 202 5.33 0.69 23.15
N GLN A 203 5.08 0.05 24.29
CA GLN A 203 5.80 0.31 25.52
C GLN A 203 7.31 -0.02 25.42
N VAL A 204 7.68 -0.96 24.56
CA VAL A 204 9.09 -1.33 24.32
C VAL A 204 9.92 -0.14 23.82
N ILE A 205 9.29 0.84 23.16
CA ILE A 205 9.98 2.04 22.67
C ILE A 205 10.56 2.83 23.87
N GLU A 206 9.77 3.06 24.92
CA GLU A 206 10.26 3.76 26.10
C GLU A 206 11.09 2.85 27.03
N LYS A 207 10.61 1.62 27.25
CA LYS A 207 11.24 0.70 28.22
C LYS A 207 12.60 0.17 27.76
N VAL A 208 12.80 0.02 26.44
CA VAL A 208 14.01 -0.59 25.87
C VAL A 208 14.75 0.40 25.00
N LEU A 209 14.15 0.87 23.90
CA LEU A 209 14.84 1.69 22.91
C LEU A 209 15.37 3.01 23.54
N PHE A 210 14.48 3.79 24.19
CA PHE A 210 14.89 5.08 24.77
C PHE A 210 15.78 4.92 26.00
N ARG A 211 15.69 3.82 26.70
CA ARG A 211 16.50 3.56 27.87
C ARG A 211 17.91 3.10 27.54
N HIS A 212 18.13 2.40 26.41
CA HIS A 212 19.37 1.67 26.16
C HIS A 212 20.09 2.04 24.86
N GLU A 213 19.38 2.58 23.85
CA GLU A 213 19.94 2.73 22.50
C GLU A 213 19.98 4.18 22.01
N VAL A 214 18.89 4.96 22.20
CA VAL A 214 18.79 6.31 21.67
C VAL A 214 17.97 7.20 22.61
N ARG A 215 18.45 8.41 22.85
CA ARG A 215 17.67 9.38 23.63
C ARG A 215 16.47 9.88 22.82
N PRO A 216 15.29 10.07 23.44
CA PRO A 216 14.08 10.52 22.72
C PRO A 216 14.26 11.91 22.10
N ASP A 217 15.10 12.79 22.66
CA ASP A 217 15.41 14.11 22.12
C ASP A 217 16.36 14.09 20.90
N GLU A 218 16.88 12.93 20.51
CA GLU A 218 17.65 12.71 19.30
C GLU A 218 16.82 12.10 18.16
N VAL A 219 15.56 11.66 18.45
CA VAL A 219 14.65 11.04 17.48
C VAL A 219 13.85 12.11 16.74
N ALA A 220 14.01 12.19 15.42
CA ALA A 220 13.32 13.12 14.54
C ALA A 220 11.87 12.73 14.29
N ALA A 221 11.65 11.45 13.96
CA ALA A 221 10.34 10.95 13.55
C ALA A 221 10.16 9.45 13.82
N LEU A 222 8.90 9.06 13.91
CA LEU A 222 8.43 7.67 13.89
C LEU A 222 7.62 7.48 12.61
N PHE A 223 8.00 6.51 11.77
CA PHE A 223 7.31 6.14 10.53
C PHE A 223 6.49 4.88 10.74
N VAL A 224 5.20 4.93 10.40
CA VAL A 224 4.29 3.81 10.57
C VAL A 224 3.31 3.71 9.39
N GLU A 225 3.06 2.48 8.92
CA GLU A 225 1.90 2.16 8.07
C GLU A 225 0.68 1.96 9.00
N PRO A 226 -0.49 2.59 8.78
CA PRO A 226 -1.69 2.32 9.59
C PRO A 226 -2.11 0.86 9.55
N ILE A 227 -1.92 0.23 8.39
CA ILE A 227 -2.05 -1.20 8.14
C ILE A 227 -0.81 -1.60 7.36
N GLN A 228 -0.01 -2.52 7.88
CA GLN A 228 1.16 -2.99 7.14
C GLN A 228 0.76 -3.67 5.84
N GLY A 229 1.23 -3.16 4.70
CA GLY A 229 0.91 -3.67 3.37
C GLY A 229 1.70 -4.93 3.04
N GLU A 230 2.97 -4.78 2.71
CA GLU A 230 3.86 -5.90 2.34
C GLU A 230 4.14 -6.83 3.51
N GLY A 231 4.04 -6.35 4.75
CA GLY A 231 4.19 -7.14 5.98
C GLY A 231 3.11 -8.20 6.17
N GLY A 232 1.96 -8.11 5.47
CA GLY A 232 0.91 -9.13 5.56
C GLY A 232 -0.52 -8.60 5.77
N TYR A 233 -0.81 -7.37 5.40
CA TYR A 233 -2.09 -6.71 5.67
C TYR A 233 -2.45 -6.76 7.15
N ILE A 234 -1.46 -6.44 7.99
CA ILE A 234 -1.59 -6.49 9.44
C ILE A 234 -2.35 -5.25 9.92
N VAL A 235 -3.50 -5.49 10.54
CA VAL A 235 -4.32 -4.44 11.15
C VAL A 235 -4.01 -4.40 12.64
N PRO A 236 -3.46 -3.30 13.17
CA PRO A 236 -3.16 -3.19 14.59
C PRO A 236 -4.44 -2.97 15.41
N PRO A 237 -4.41 -3.24 16.72
CA PRO A 237 -5.55 -3.00 17.61
C PRO A 237 -5.90 -1.51 17.72
N PRO A 238 -7.11 -1.17 18.16
CA PRO A 238 -7.63 0.21 18.16
C PRO A 238 -6.78 1.22 18.91
N GLU A 239 -6.12 0.82 19.99
CA GLU A 239 -5.30 1.70 20.83
C GLU A 239 -3.90 1.96 20.30
N TYR A 240 -3.41 1.17 19.33
CA TYR A 240 -2.01 1.17 18.89
C TYR A 240 -1.56 2.52 18.33
N LEU A 241 -2.23 3.01 17.27
CA LEU A 241 -1.86 4.30 16.65
C LEU A 241 -2.08 5.50 17.59
N PRO A 242 -3.18 5.58 18.37
CA PRO A 242 -3.33 6.62 19.40
C PRO A 242 -2.19 6.63 20.43
N MET A 243 -1.73 5.46 20.89
CA MET A 243 -0.60 5.37 21.82
C MET A 243 0.72 5.82 21.16
N LEU A 244 0.97 5.47 19.89
CA LEU A 244 2.12 5.99 19.15
C LEU A 244 2.07 7.50 18.98
N GLN A 245 0.89 8.07 18.70
CA GLN A 245 0.71 9.52 18.59
C GLN A 245 1.01 10.20 19.94
N GLU A 246 0.53 9.65 21.04
CA GLU A 246 0.78 10.21 22.37
C GLU A 246 2.26 10.13 22.74
N LEU A 247 2.93 9.02 22.47
CA LEU A 247 4.36 8.86 22.64
C LEU A 247 5.14 9.91 21.82
N CYS A 248 4.76 10.11 20.56
CA CYS A 248 5.36 11.11 19.70
C CYS A 248 5.18 12.54 20.27
N ARG A 249 3.98 12.90 20.69
CA ARG A 249 3.69 14.19 21.30
C ARG A 249 4.48 14.43 22.59
N LYS A 250 4.54 13.44 23.47
CA LYS A 250 5.28 13.47 24.73
C LYS A 250 6.76 13.82 24.55
N HIS A 251 7.39 13.30 23.50
CA HIS A 251 8.82 13.45 23.26
C HIS A 251 9.17 14.44 22.15
N GLY A 252 8.17 15.10 21.54
CA GLY A 252 8.37 16.02 20.42
C GLY A 252 8.96 15.32 19.19
N ILE A 253 8.55 14.07 18.95
CA ILE A 253 8.89 13.24 17.79
C ILE A 253 7.79 13.44 16.75
N LEU A 254 8.13 13.60 15.47
CA LEU A 254 7.13 13.71 14.42
C LEU A 254 6.52 12.35 14.09
N LEU A 255 5.17 12.27 14.06
CA LEU A 255 4.45 11.10 13.60
C LEU A 255 4.29 11.17 12.08
N VAL A 256 4.95 10.28 11.35
CA VAL A 256 4.85 10.15 9.90
C VAL A 256 4.03 8.89 9.59
N VAL A 257 2.88 9.08 8.95
CA VAL A 257 2.01 7.97 8.56
C VAL A 257 2.15 7.69 7.07
N ASP A 258 2.53 6.46 6.75
CA ASP A 258 2.65 5.97 5.39
C ASP A 258 1.30 5.43 4.90
N GLU A 259 0.57 6.27 4.18
CA GLU A 259 -0.72 5.98 3.54
C GLU A 259 -0.56 5.61 2.05
N ILE A 260 0.65 5.27 1.60
CA ILE A 260 0.93 4.99 0.19
C ILE A 260 0.07 3.84 -0.32
N GLN A 261 -0.17 2.80 0.49
CA GLN A 261 -1.02 1.68 0.10
C GLN A 261 -2.42 1.75 0.70
N SER A 262 -2.58 2.28 1.90
CA SER A 262 -3.82 2.29 2.69
C SER A 262 -4.74 3.47 2.42
N GLY A 263 -4.20 4.56 1.86
CA GLY A 263 -4.94 5.78 1.58
C GLY A 263 -5.86 5.72 0.36
N PHE A 264 -6.47 6.85 0.08
CA PHE A 264 -7.34 7.09 -1.08
C PHE A 264 -8.49 6.08 -1.21
N GLY A 265 -9.26 5.94 -0.13
CA GLY A 265 -10.48 5.16 -0.13
C GLY A 265 -10.28 3.66 0.09
N ARG A 266 -9.03 3.16 0.03
CA ARG A 266 -8.71 1.72 0.06
C ARG A 266 -9.34 0.97 1.23
N THR A 267 -9.34 1.58 2.41
CA THR A 267 -9.84 0.98 3.66
C THR A 267 -11.29 1.36 4.00
N GLY A 268 -12.01 2.06 3.08
CA GLY A 268 -13.36 2.57 3.33
C GLY A 268 -13.39 3.91 4.06
N LYS A 269 -12.23 4.56 4.22
CA LYS A 269 -12.03 5.95 4.62
C LYS A 269 -11.11 6.62 3.62
N MET A 270 -11.09 7.95 3.50
CA MET A 270 -10.19 8.64 2.59
C MET A 270 -8.73 8.31 2.93
N PHE A 271 -8.38 8.36 4.22
CA PHE A 271 -7.10 7.91 4.77
C PHE A 271 -7.34 6.86 5.87
N ALA A 272 -6.51 5.81 5.91
CA ALA A 272 -6.69 4.73 6.88
C ALA A 272 -6.51 5.18 8.33
N SER A 273 -5.64 6.16 8.60
CA SER A 273 -5.43 6.74 9.93
C SER A 273 -6.70 7.30 10.57
N GLU A 274 -7.72 7.65 9.77
CA GLU A 274 -9.03 8.07 10.26
C GLU A 274 -9.79 6.99 11.07
N HIS A 275 -9.48 5.70 10.84
CA HIS A 275 -10.07 4.61 11.62
C HIS A 275 -9.66 4.67 13.11
N TRP A 276 -8.51 5.25 13.40
CA TRP A 276 -7.94 5.40 14.75
C TRP A 276 -8.06 6.83 15.30
N GLY A 277 -8.61 7.77 14.52
CA GLY A 277 -8.74 9.16 14.92
C GLY A 277 -7.42 9.87 15.18
N VAL A 278 -6.32 9.43 14.54
CA VAL A 278 -5.01 10.05 14.69
C VAL A 278 -4.77 11.17 13.68
N GLU A 279 -4.05 12.19 14.11
CA GLU A 279 -3.64 13.35 13.30
C GLU A 279 -2.13 13.32 13.09
N PRO A 280 -1.64 12.79 11.96
CA PRO A 280 -0.21 12.75 11.67
C PRO A 280 0.39 14.14 11.47
N ASP A 281 1.68 14.29 11.79
CA ASP A 281 2.46 15.46 11.41
C ASP A 281 2.76 15.47 9.92
N ILE A 282 3.01 14.29 9.34
CA ILE A 282 3.27 14.08 7.91
C ILE A 282 2.49 12.86 7.43
N VAL A 283 1.78 12.99 6.31
CA VAL A 283 1.17 11.90 5.57
C VAL A 283 1.96 11.67 4.28
N CYS A 284 2.42 10.45 4.07
CA CYS A 284 3.04 10.02 2.81
C CYS A 284 2.00 9.29 1.94
N ALA A 285 1.77 9.76 0.73
CA ALA A 285 0.71 9.29 -0.16
C ALA A 285 1.23 9.06 -1.59
N ALA A 286 0.72 8.03 -2.27
CA ALA A 286 1.01 7.71 -3.67
C ALA A 286 -0.01 6.69 -4.22
N LYS A 287 0.40 5.76 -5.10
CA LYS A 287 -0.41 4.65 -5.64
C LYS A 287 -1.80 5.08 -6.10
N GLY A 288 -2.81 4.90 -5.24
CA GLY A 288 -4.21 5.20 -5.53
C GLY A 288 -4.53 6.66 -5.83
N ILE A 289 -3.63 7.59 -5.55
CA ILE A 289 -3.83 9.04 -5.73
C ILE A 289 -4.23 9.44 -7.16
N ALA A 290 -3.65 8.80 -8.18
CA ALA A 290 -3.81 9.17 -9.58
C ALA A 290 -4.20 7.99 -10.49
N SER A 291 -4.72 6.91 -9.92
CA SER A 291 -5.28 5.71 -10.61
C SER A 291 -4.43 5.17 -11.76
N GLY A 292 -3.10 5.17 -11.63
CA GLY A 292 -2.16 4.63 -12.61
C GLY A 292 -1.09 5.59 -13.09
N MET A 293 -1.30 6.92 -12.97
CA MET A 293 -0.26 7.89 -13.29
C MET A 293 0.76 7.98 -12.14
N PRO A 294 2.08 8.03 -12.44
CA PRO A 294 3.12 8.20 -11.42
C PRO A 294 2.94 9.53 -10.67
N LEU A 295 2.62 9.45 -9.40
CA LEU A 295 2.48 10.60 -8.51
C LEU A 295 2.64 10.17 -7.05
N GLY A 296 3.34 10.99 -6.28
CA GLY A 296 3.40 10.92 -4.83
C GLY A 296 3.19 12.30 -4.22
N ALA A 297 2.76 12.34 -2.97
CA ALA A 297 2.56 13.58 -2.23
C ALA A 297 2.97 13.37 -0.76
N MET A 298 3.88 14.19 -0.28
CA MET A 298 4.13 14.38 1.14
C MET A 298 3.27 15.56 1.61
N ILE A 299 2.32 15.29 2.50
CA ILE A 299 1.39 16.27 3.06
C ILE A 299 1.80 16.49 4.50
N ALA A 300 2.32 17.69 4.82
CA ALA A 300 2.83 18.01 6.13
C ALA A 300 2.08 19.19 6.75
N ARG A 301 2.00 19.25 8.07
CA ARG A 301 1.49 20.44 8.75
C ARG A 301 2.32 21.66 8.33
N GLU A 302 1.68 22.80 8.12
CA GLU A 302 2.34 24.02 7.64
C GLU A 302 3.49 24.43 8.57
N GLU A 303 3.30 24.35 9.88
CA GLU A 303 4.29 24.74 10.88
C GLU A 303 5.59 23.94 10.87
N ILE A 304 5.57 22.69 10.35
CA ILE A 304 6.78 21.88 10.22
C ILE A 304 7.40 21.96 8.84
N SER A 305 6.74 22.55 7.85
CA SER A 305 7.26 22.77 6.50
C SER A 305 8.26 23.93 6.44
N THR A 306 9.32 23.84 7.24
CA THR A 306 10.26 24.93 7.54
C THR A 306 11.51 24.97 6.65
N TRP A 307 11.64 24.06 5.72
CA TRP A 307 12.79 24.05 4.81
C TRP A 307 12.76 25.23 3.82
N PRO A 308 13.92 25.86 3.52
CA PRO A 308 13.95 26.97 2.61
C PRO A 308 13.80 26.53 1.15
N PRO A 309 13.46 27.45 0.23
CA PRO A 309 13.44 27.16 -1.20
C PRO A 309 14.72 26.44 -1.67
N SER A 310 14.58 25.50 -2.60
CA SER A 310 15.67 24.69 -3.17
C SER A 310 16.33 23.68 -2.22
N SER A 311 15.83 23.49 -0.99
CA SER A 311 16.34 22.42 -0.08
C SER A 311 16.04 21.03 -0.58
N HIS A 312 14.96 20.88 -1.31
CA HIS A 312 14.51 19.65 -1.95
C HIS A 312 13.77 19.98 -3.25
N GLY A 313 13.79 19.08 -4.22
CA GLY A 313 13.19 19.31 -5.53
C GLY A 313 12.96 18.02 -6.29
N SER A 314 12.12 18.09 -7.29
CA SER A 314 11.87 17.02 -8.24
C SER A 314 11.51 17.62 -9.59
N THR A 315 12.24 17.24 -10.66
CA THR A 315 11.93 17.72 -12.01
C THR A 315 10.53 17.31 -12.47
N PHE A 316 10.11 16.09 -12.16
CA PHE A 316 8.84 15.54 -12.62
C PHE A 316 7.76 15.50 -11.53
N GLY A 317 8.11 15.75 -10.26
CA GLY A 317 7.15 15.72 -9.15
C GLY A 317 6.02 16.72 -9.36
N GLY A 318 4.78 16.25 -9.21
CA GLY A 318 3.60 17.07 -9.53
C GLY A 318 3.37 17.28 -11.02
N ASN A 319 3.81 16.35 -11.88
CA ASN A 319 3.56 16.42 -13.33
C ASN A 319 2.11 16.84 -13.62
N PRO A 320 1.86 17.83 -14.51
CA PRO A 320 0.51 18.37 -14.75
C PRO A 320 -0.50 17.33 -15.23
N VAL A 321 -0.08 16.34 -16.03
CA VAL A 321 -0.95 15.26 -16.49
C VAL A 321 -1.30 14.32 -15.32
N ALA A 322 -0.34 14.02 -14.45
CA ALA A 322 -0.58 13.22 -13.25
C ALA A 322 -1.47 13.96 -12.23
N CYS A 323 -1.29 15.28 -12.07
CA CYS A 323 -2.15 16.12 -11.23
C CYS A 323 -3.60 16.15 -11.75
N ALA A 324 -3.81 16.28 -13.07
CA ALA A 324 -5.14 16.23 -13.66
C ALA A 324 -5.81 14.86 -13.45
N ALA A 325 -5.06 13.77 -13.61
CA ALA A 325 -5.54 12.43 -13.33
C ALA A 325 -5.92 12.25 -11.83
N ALA A 326 -5.10 12.82 -10.92
CA ALA A 326 -5.36 12.78 -9.49
C ALA A 326 -6.62 13.56 -9.11
N LEU A 327 -6.82 14.76 -9.64
CA LEU A 327 -8.04 15.55 -9.40
C LEU A 327 -9.30 14.77 -9.81
N ALA A 328 -9.32 14.17 -11.01
CA ALA A 328 -10.42 13.34 -11.47
C ALA A 328 -10.60 12.07 -10.61
N THR A 329 -9.51 11.48 -10.11
CA THR A 329 -9.54 10.34 -9.20
C THR A 329 -10.17 10.72 -7.87
N LEU A 330 -9.75 11.83 -7.26
CA LEU A 330 -10.27 12.31 -5.98
C LEU A 330 -11.77 12.66 -6.04
N GLU A 331 -12.24 13.22 -7.18
CA GLU A 331 -13.68 13.45 -7.39
C GLU A 331 -14.46 12.13 -7.36
N LEU A 332 -14.00 11.11 -8.07
CA LEU A 332 -14.64 9.79 -8.07
C LEU A 332 -14.64 9.12 -6.69
N LEU A 333 -13.57 9.32 -5.91
CA LEU A 333 -13.51 8.82 -4.54
C LEU A 333 -14.58 9.48 -3.66
N GLU A 334 -14.73 10.80 -3.74
CA GLU A 334 -15.73 11.56 -2.96
C GLU A 334 -17.16 11.29 -3.44
N GLU A 335 -17.37 10.97 -4.71
CA GLU A 335 -18.69 10.66 -5.28
C GLU A 335 -19.23 9.26 -4.91
N GLY A 336 -18.48 8.46 -4.14
CA GLY A 336 -19.00 7.20 -3.59
C GLY A 336 -18.07 5.99 -3.66
N LEU A 337 -16.86 6.09 -4.24
CA LEU A 337 -15.94 4.96 -4.28
C LEU A 337 -15.39 4.61 -2.90
N VAL A 338 -15.22 5.60 -2.01
CA VAL A 338 -14.84 5.35 -0.60
C VAL A 338 -15.93 4.55 0.12
N GLU A 339 -17.19 4.93 -0.05
CA GLU A 339 -18.34 4.22 0.52
C GLU A 339 -18.48 2.80 -0.08
N ASN A 340 -18.29 2.66 -1.40
CA ASN A 340 -18.29 1.35 -2.04
C ASN A 340 -17.20 0.45 -1.49
N ALA A 341 -16.00 0.99 -1.25
CA ALA A 341 -14.89 0.24 -0.64
C ALA A 341 -15.23 -0.26 0.77
N ALA A 342 -15.91 0.54 1.58
CA ALA A 342 -16.37 0.12 2.91
C ALA A 342 -17.39 -1.03 2.78
N ARG A 343 -18.41 -0.85 1.94
CA ARG A 343 -19.51 -1.82 1.77
C ARG A 343 -19.05 -3.13 1.13
N MET A 344 -18.33 -3.06 0.04
CA MET A 344 -17.84 -4.26 -0.66
C MET A 344 -16.71 -4.94 0.11
N GLY A 345 -15.93 -4.19 0.86
CA GLY A 345 -14.93 -4.74 1.76
C GLY A 345 -15.54 -5.54 2.91
N ALA A 346 -16.63 -5.05 3.49
CA ALA A 346 -17.38 -5.80 4.51
C ALA A 346 -17.91 -7.12 3.95
N LEU A 347 -18.56 -7.10 2.77
CA LEU A 347 -19.04 -8.29 2.09
C LEU A 347 -17.91 -9.29 1.77
N LEU A 348 -16.82 -8.80 1.19
CA LEU A 348 -15.67 -9.65 0.84
C LEU A 348 -15.06 -10.30 2.09
N LYS A 349 -14.89 -9.54 3.17
CA LYS A 349 -14.36 -10.06 4.43
C LYS A 349 -15.27 -11.09 5.06
N GLU A 350 -16.57 -10.87 5.06
CA GLU A 350 -17.57 -11.82 5.55
C GLU A 350 -17.48 -13.15 4.81
N LEU A 351 -17.52 -13.12 3.48
CA LEU A 351 -17.47 -14.32 2.63
C LEU A 351 -16.14 -15.07 2.79
N LEU A 352 -15.00 -14.35 2.81
CA LEU A 352 -13.69 -14.96 3.04
C LEU A 352 -13.57 -15.55 4.45
N THR A 353 -14.17 -14.92 5.47
CA THR A 353 -14.19 -15.43 6.84
C THR A 353 -15.01 -16.71 6.93
N ALA A 354 -16.13 -16.81 6.19
CA ALA A 354 -16.94 -18.02 6.13
C ALA A 354 -16.15 -19.24 5.58
N LEU A 355 -15.15 -19.02 4.70
CA LEU A 355 -14.30 -20.09 4.20
C LEU A 355 -13.45 -20.77 5.28
N ARG A 356 -13.15 -20.10 6.39
CA ARG A 356 -12.41 -20.70 7.52
C ARG A 356 -13.11 -21.92 8.13
N THR A 357 -14.43 -21.97 8.06
CA THR A 357 -15.20 -23.13 8.58
C THR A 357 -15.06 -24.36 7.67
N ARG A 358 -14.64 -24.16 6.44
CA ARG A 358 -14.48 -25.21 5.41
C ARG A 358 -13.02 -25.59 5.18
N HIS A 359 -12.10 -24.67 5.44
CA HIS A 359 -10.67 -24.83 5.17
C HIS A 359 -9.85 -24.56 6.43
N GLU A 360 -9.40 -25.58 7.12
CA GLU A 360 -8.53 -25.47 8.32
C GLU A 360 -7.19 -24.80 8.04
N THR A 361 -6.80 -24.73 6.76
CA THR A 361 -5.58 -24.07 6.31
C THR A 361 -5.68 -22.55 6.28
N ILE A 362 -6.87 -21.96 6.47
CA ILE A 362 -7.07 -20.52 6.63
C ILE A 362 -6.94 -20.17 8.12
N GLY A 363 -5.79 -19.64 8.52
CA GLY A 363 -5.52 -19.25 9.90
C GLY A 363 -6.21 -17.96 10.32
N ASP A 364 -6.22 -16.96 9.41
CA ASP A 364 -6.81 -15.65 9.70
C ASP A 364 -7.34 -14.95 8.44
N VAL A 365 -8.37 -14.13 8.63
CA VAL A 365 -8.91 -13.20 7.61
C VAL A 365 -9.03 -11.82 8.24
N ARG A 366 -8.18 -10.90 7.83
CA ARG A 366 -8.07 -9.56 8.40
C ARG A 366 -8.09 -8.48 7.33
N GLY A 367 -8.35 -7.25 7.72
CA GLY A 367 -8.36 -6.10 6.81
C GLY A 367 -9.47 -5.13 7.12
N LEU A 368 -9.41 -3.96 6.47
CA LEU A 368 -10.43 -2.90 6.48
C LEU A 368 -10.74 -2.50 5.03
N GLY A 369 -12.01 -2.27 4.73
CA GLY A 369 -12.47 -1.95 3.38
C GLY A 369 -11.98 -3.00 2.36
N LEU A 370 -11.44 -2.55 1.26
CA LEU A 370 -10.89 -3.41 0.19
C LEU A 370 -9.36 -3.61 0.32
N MET A 371 -8.86 -3.71 1.54
CA MET A 371 -7.50 -4.11 1.88
C MET A 371 -7.58 -5.33 2.79
N ILE A 372 -7.77 -6.53 2.22
CA ILE A 372 -8.03 -7.76 2.97
C ILE A 372 -6.94 -8.79 2.71
N GLY A 373 -6.43 -9.38 3.79
CA GLY A 373 -5.48 -10.48 3.78
C GLY A 373 -6.11 -11.78 4.27
N VAL A 374 -5.85 -12.87 3.53
CA VAL A 374 -6.16 -14.25 3.96
C VAL A 374 -4.85 -14.95 4.24
N ASP A 375 -4.67 -15.35 5.47
CA ASP A 375 -3.43 -15.95 5.95
C ASP A 375 -3.51 -17.47 5.98
N PHE A 376 -2.53 -18.14 5.37
CA PHE A 376 -2.47 -19.60 5.34
C PHE A 376 -1.59 -20.13 6.49
N CYS A 377 -2.09 -21.16 7.16
CA CYS A 377 -1.39 -21.84 8.24
C CYS A 377 -1.32 -23.34 8.00
N ARG A 378 -0.37 -23.98 8.68
CA ARG A 378 -0.27 -25.45 8.71
C ARG A 378 -1.50 -26.01 9.42
N PRO A 379 -2.07 -27.14 8.94
CA PRO A 379 -3.15 -27.83 9.64
C PRO A 379 -2.77 -28.10 11.10
N HIS A 380 -3.74 -27.97 11.99
CA HIS A 380 -3.59 -28.14 13.45
C HIS A 380 -2.68 -27.12 14.17
N ASP A 381 -2.05 -26.18 13.44
CA ASP A 381 -1.32 -25.04 14.02
C ASP A 381 -1.75 -23.75 13.32
N GLY A 382 -2.82 -23.14 13.80
CA GLY A 382 -3.41 -21.93 13.23
C GLY A 382 -2.51 -20.69 13.25
N ARG A 383 -1.28 -20.79 13.73
CA ARG A 383 -0.30 -19.69 13.78
C ARG A 383 0.93 -19.93 12.92
N ALA A 384 1.33 -21.21 12.72
CA ALA A 384 2.49 -21.52 11.89
C ALA A 384 2.21 -21.21 10.43
N PRO A 385 2.97 -20.32 9.77
CA PRO A 385 2.71 -19.91 8.38
C PRO A 385 2.95 -21.06 7.39
N ASP A 386 2.08 -21.17 6.39
CA ASP A 386 2.25 -22.08 5.25
C ASP A 386 2.41 -21.29 3.95
N ARG A 387 3.66 -20.94 3.66
CA ARG A 387 4.02 -20.21 2.45
C ARG A 387 3.84 -21.06 1.19
N GLU A 388 4.18 -22.34 1.25
CA GLU A 388 4.10 -23.21 0.08
C GLU A 388 2.67 -23.41 -0.38
N LEU A 389 1.76 -23.65 0.55
CA LEU A 389 0.33 -23.72 0.26
C LEU A 389 -0.18 -22.41 -0.34
N ARG A 390 0.19 -21.26 0.28
CA ARG A 390 -0.18 -19.95 -0.23
C ARG A 390 0.25 -19.76 -1.69
N GLU A 391 1.49 -20.12 -2.08
CA GLU A 391 2.01 -19.98 -3.45
C GLU A 391 1.24 -20.91 -4.41
N ARG A 392 0.96 -22.15 -4.01
CA ARG A 392 0.18 -23.09 -4.84
C ARG A 392 -1.25 -22.60 -5.06
N VAL A 393 -1.93 -22.11 -4.02
CA VAL A 393 -3.29 -21.54 -4.14
C VAL A 393 -3.27 -20.30 -5.03
N MET A 394 -2.28 -19.42 -4.87
CA MET A 394 -2.12 -18.23 -5.70
C MET A 394 -1.96 -18.59 -7.19
N GLN A 395 -1.13 -19.58 -7.49
CA GLN A 395 -0.94 -20.07 -8.86
C GLN A 395 -2.24 -20.67 -9.42
N ARG A 396 -2.98 -21.44 -8.63
CA ARG A 396 -4.26 -22.02 -9.04
C ARG A 396 -5.31 -20.93 -9.32
N CYS A 397 -5.36 -19.86 -8.51
CA CYS A 397 -6.21 -18.69 -8.77
C CYS A 397 -5.88 -18.05 -10.13
N PHE A 398 -4.59 -17.86 -10.43
CA PHE A 398 -4.14 -17.34 -11.72
C PHE A 398 -4.60 -18.21 -12.90
N GLU A 399 -4.45 -19.52 -12.81
CA GLU A 399 -4.89 -20.47 -13.84
C GLU A 399 -6.41 -20.42 -14.08
N LYS A 400 -7.18 -20.05 -13.05
CA LYS A 400 -8.63 -19.85 -13.14
C LYS A 400 -9.03 -18.42 -13.56
N GLY A 401 -8.07 -17.53 -13.77
CA GLY A 401 -8.30 -16.16 -14.21
C GLY A 401 -8.59 -15.15 -13.09
N LEU A 402 -8.18 -15.44 -11.84
CA LEU A 402 -8.24 -14.52 -10.71
C LEU A 402 -6.82 -14.05 -10.38
N LEU A 403 -6.59 -12.72 -10.46
CA LEU A 403 -5.29 -12.13 -10.12
C LEU A 403 -5.24 -11.78 -8.63
N LEU A 404 -4.34 -12.43 -7.90
CA LEU A 404 -4.00 -12.18 -6.50
C LEU A 404 -2.47 -12.12 -6.35
N LEU A 405 -1.97 -11.52 -5.26
CA LEU A 405 -0.55 -11.54 -4.92
C LEU A 405 -0.35 -11.89 -3.44
N GLY A 406 0.77 -12.52 -3.16
CA GLY A 406 1.20 -12.79 -1.79
C GLY A 406 1.81 -11.57 -1.10
N CYS A 407 1.72 -11.51 0.22
CA CYS A 407 2.46 -10.61 1.11
C CYS A 407 2.73 -11.30 2.45
N GLY A 408 3.53 -10.66 3.31
CA GLY A 408 3.92 -11.28 4.57
C GLY A 408 4.58 -12.65 4.38
N GLU A 409 4.43 -13.51 5.36
CA GLU A 409 4.96 -14.87 5.30
C GLU A 409 4.06 -15.82 4.50
N SER A 410 2.75 -15.79 4.76
CA SER A 410 1.77 -16.73 4.19
C SER A 410 0.44 -16.10 3.79
N THR A 411 0.37 -14.78 3.61
CA THR A 411 -0.88 -14.07 3.31
C THR A 411 -1.09 -13.90 1.82
N LEU A 412 -2.30 -14.20 1.30
CA LEU A 412 -2.80 -13.69 0.02
C LEU A 412 -3.61 -12.43 0.26
N ARG A 413 -3.34 -11.40 -0.55
CA ARG A 413 -4.01 -10.10 -0.45
C ARG A 413 -5.04 -9.90 -1.53
N PHE A 414 -6.17 -9.33 -1.11
CA PHE A 414 -7.28 -8.89 -1.94
C PHE A 414 -7.35 -7.36 -1.85
N CYS A 415 -6.99 -6.70 -2.93
CA CYS A 415 -7.08 -5.23 -3.03
C CYS A 415 -7.58 -4.82 -4.43
N PRO A 416 -8.83 -5.20 -4.78
CA PRO A 416 -9.42 -4.90 -6.08
C PRO A 416 -9.58 -3.39 -6.30
N PRO A 417 -9.80 -2.92 -7.54
CA PRO A 417 -10.30 -1.58 -7.79
C PRO A 417 -11.55 -1.25 -6.94
N LEU A 418 -11.69 0.00 -6.52
CA LEU A 418 -12.78 0.42 -5.61
C LEU A 418 -14.16 0.40 -6.27
N ILE A 419 -14.21 0.20 -7.58
CA ILE A 419 -15.44 0.01 -8.38
C ILE A 419 -15.99 -1.40 -8.32
N VAL A 420 -15.36 -2.31 -7.57
CA VAL A 420 -15.77 -3.72 -7.47
C VAL A 420 -17.24 -3.84 -7.08
N SER A 421 -17.99 -4.74 -7.75
CA SER A 421 -19.39 -5.06 -7.46
C SER A 421 -19.52 -6.32 -6.61
N ALA A 422 -20.70 -6.55 -6.04
CA ALA A 422 -21.03 -7.78 -5.33
C ALA A 422 -20.82 -9.02 -6.22
N ASP A 423 -21.25 -8.98 -7.49
CA ASP A 423 -21.04 -10.08 -8.45
C ASP A 423 -19.53 -10.40 -8.65
N ASN A 424 -18.67 -9.36 -8.65
CA ASN A 424 -17.23 -9.55 -8.75
C ASN A 424 -16.67 -10.20 -7.48
N VAL A 425 -17.15 -9.77 -6.31
CA VAL A 425 -16.79 -10.33 -5.01
C VAL A 425 -17.18 -11.82 -4.95
N ASP A 426 -18.43 -12.15 -5.25
CA ASP A 426 -18.91 -13.53 -5.26
C ASP A 426 -18.12 -14.42 -6.22
N SER A 427 -17.84 -13.91 -7.43
CA SER A 427 -17.04 -14.63 -8.42
C SER A 427 -15.62 -14.90 -7.93
N ALA A 428 -14.97 -13.90 -7.31
CA ALA A 428 -13.63 -14.03 -6.80
C ALA A 428 -13.53 -15.01 -5.62
N VAL A 429 -14.48 -14.93 -4.68
CA VAL A 429 -14.53 -15.83 -3.51
C VAL A 429 -14.78 -17.27 -3.95
N ARG A 430 -15.71 -17.50 -4.88
CA ARG A 430 -15.95 -18.84 -5.42
C ARG A 430 -14.71 -19.42 -6.11
N LEU A 431 -14.03 -18.65 -6.95
CA LEU A 431 -12.79 -19.10 -7.61
C LEU A 431 -11.66 -19.39 -6.61
N PHE A 432 -11.57 -18.58 -5.57
CA PHE A 432 -10.60 -18.76 -4.50
C PHE A 432 -10.88 -20.03 -3.68
N ASP A 433 -12.14 -20.27 -3.32
CA ASP A 433 -12.61 -21.47 -2.64
C ASP A 433 -12.27 -22.75 -3.44
N GLU A 434 -12.65 -22.78 -4.72
CA GLU A 434 -12.29 -23.87 -5.64
C GLU A 434 -10.78 -24.08 -5.78
N ALA A 435 -10.00 -22.98 -5.77
CA ALA A 435 -8.54 -23.06 -5.86
C ALA A 435 -7.92 -23.69 -4.61
N ILE A 436 -8.45 -23.39 -3.42
CA ILE A 436 -8.02 -24.03 -2.16
C ILE A 436 -8.35 -25.52 -2.19
N GLU A 437 -9.60 -25.89 -2.49
CA GLU A 437 -10.05 -27.30 -2.54
C GLU A 437 -9.15 -28.13 -3.46
N GLN A 438 -8.92 -27.67 -4.69
CA GLN A 438 -8.07 -28.36 -5.67
C GLN A 438 -6.61 -28.45 -5.26
N THR A 439 -6.13 -27.46 -4.50
CA THR A 439 -4.73 -27.43 -4.05
C THR A 439 -4.48 -28.34 -2.85
N VAL A 440 -5.45 -28.48 -1.95
CA VAL A 440 -5.35 -29.34 -0.77
C VAL A 440 -5.55 -30.82 -1.12
N GLN A 441 -6.36 -31.12 -2.15
CA GLN A 441 -6.62 -32.48 -2.62
C GLN A 441 -5.48 -33.04 -3.50
N ALA A 442 -4.62 -32.21 -4.07
CA ALA A 442 -3.49 -32.57 -4.92
C ALA A 442 -2.18 -32.77 -4.15
#